data_5f84ec963bd2b8bce835e4acaa981b9a
#
_entry.id   5f84ec963bd2b8bce835e4acaa981b9a
#
_cell.length_a   1.000
_cell.length_b   1.000
_cell.length_c   1.000
_cell.angle_alpha   90.00
_cell.angle_beta   90.00
_cell.angle_gamma   90.00
#
_symmetry.space_group_name_H-M   'P 1'
#
loop_
_entity.id
_entity.type
_entity.pdbx_description
1 polymer ?
#
loop_
_entity_poly.entity_id
_entity_poly.type
_entity_poly.pdbx_seq_one_letter_code
_entity_poly.pdbx_strand_id
1 'polypeptide(L)'
;MSQKLDKFQRYLHQYQKLIMVNAGNFVDDQLAEDVTQETLMKMFQHIDYLEDNMVKQWLIVVSGNIAKDYLKKGGKYKAESMDPVDLQFQMEARYESAEESFERSEKQKAARHLLWTALNLLYEKNPNWYYIMLDSYALGMPSREIANVQDTTPGYVDVMKARARAYLKKKLGKDCQDFF
;
A
#
# COMPACT_ATOMS: atom_id res chain seq x y z
N MET A 1 -9.02 14.36 -20.15
CA MET A 1 -7.89 13.46 -20.54
C MET A 1 -6.53 14.10 -20.26
N SER A 2 -6.31 15.38 -20.59
CA SER A 2 -5.07 16.12 -20.31
C SER A 2 -4.69 16.16 -18.83
N GLN A 3 -5.60 16.59 -17.93
CA GLN A 3 -5.30 16.75 -16.50
C GLN A 3 -4.84 15.44 -15.80
N LYS A 4 -5.44 14.30 -16.15
CA LYS A 4 -5.05 13.00 -15.61
C LYS A 4 -3.63 12.62 -16.05
N LEU A 5 -3.31 12.85 -17.32
CA LEU A 5 -1.99 12.59 -17.87
C LEU A 5 -0.93 13.53 -17.29
N ASP A 6 -1.26 14.81 -17.14
CA ASP A 6 -0.35 15.80 -16.56
C ASP A 6 -0.03 15.47 -15.07
N LYS A 7 -1.05 15.08 -14.31
CA LYS A 7 -0.87 14.62 -12.93
C LYS A 7 0.00 13.36 -12.85
N PHE A 8 -0.24 12.39 -13.74
CA PHE A 8 0.57 11.19 -13.83
C PHE A 8 2.03 11.49 -14.17
N GLN A 9 2.28 12.33 -15.17
CA GLN A 9 3.65 12.71 -15.57
C GLN A 9 4.40 13.41 -14.42
N ARG A 10 3.72 14.29 -13.68
CA ARG A 10 4.29 14.94 -12.49
C ARG A 10 4.71 13.93 -11.45
N TYR A 11 3.83 12.98 -11.09
CA TYR A 11 4.14 11.94 -10.10
C TYR A 11 5.19 10.95 -10.60
N LEU A 12 5.15 10.58 -11.88
CA LEU A 12 6.17 9.74 -12.50
C LEU A 12 7.56 10.38 -12.32
N HIS A 13 7.71 11.64 -12.73
CA HIS A 13 8.98 12.35 -12.63
C HIS A 13 9.46 12.49 -11.18
N GLN A 14 8.55 12.73 -10.25
CA GLN A 14 8.85 12.96 -8.84
C GLN A 14 9.18 11.66 -8.10
N TYR A 15 8.52 10.55 -8.41
CA TYR A 15 8.53 9.35 -7.55
C TYR A 15 9.12 8.09 -8.20
N GLN A 16 9.42 8.06 -9.50
CA GLN A 16 9.97 6.87 -10.16
C GLN A 16 11.23 6.34 -9.46
N LYS A 17 12.15 7.24 -9.10
CA LYS A 17 13.37 6.86 -8.37
C LYS A 17 13.08 6.30 -6.98
N LEU A 18 12.10 6.88 -6.28
CA LEU A 18 11.66 6.39 -4.97
C LEU A 18 11.12 4.97 -5.07
N ILE A 19 10.26 4.69 -6.04
CA ILE A 19 9.68 3.36 -6.27
C ILE A 19 10.80 2.35 -6.55
N MET A 20 11.73 2.69 -7.43
CA MET A 20 12.86 1.83 -7.80
C MET A 20 13.74 1.48 -6.60
N VAL A 21 14.11 2.48 -5.80
CA VAL A 21 14.91 2.26 -4.58
C VAL A 21 14.15 1.43 -3.56
N ASN A 22 12.84 1.69 -3.39
CA ASN A 22 12.01 0.91 -2.49
C ASN A 22 11.91 -0.57 -2.91
N ALA A 23 11.69 -0.82 -4.19
CA ALA A 23 11.66 -2.18 -4.76
C ALA A 23 13.01 -2.90 -4.59
N GLY A 24 14.13 -2.23 -4.86
CA GLY A 24 15.49 -2.76 -4.74
C GLY A 24 15.90 -3.17 -3.32
N ASN A 25 15.16 -2.73 -2.26
CA ASN A 25 15.38 -3.26 -0.91
C ASN A 25 14.83 -4.69 -0.72
N PHE A 26 13.99 -5.17 -1.63
CA PHE A 26 13.36 -6.49 -1.54
C PHE A 26 13.83 -7.45 -2.61
N VAL A 27 14.12 -6.95 -3.81
CA VAL A 27 14.43 -7.75 -5.00
C VAL A 27 15.70 -7.25 -5.68
N ASP A 28 16.24 -8.01 -6.65
CA ASP A 28 17.35 -7.56 -7.48
C ASP A 28 16.93 -6.45 -8.47
N ASP A 29 17.90 -5.83 -9.13
CA ASP A 29 17.67 -4.67 -9.99
C ASP A 29 16.71 -4.96 -11.14
N GLN A 30 16.76 -6.14 -11.75
CA GLN A 30 15.89 -6.51 -12.86
C GLN A 30 14.43 -6.62 -12.40
N LEU A 31 14.19 -7.29 -11.28
CA LEU A 31 12.86 -7.40 -10.68
C LEU A 31 12.39 -6.05 -10.11
N ALA A 32 13.30 -5.19 -9.64
CA ALA A 32 12.95 -3.86 -9.18
C ALA A 32 12.41 -2.97 -10.32
N GLU A 33 12.91 -3.15 -11.54
CA GLU A 33 12.36 -2.49 -12.74
C GLU A 33 10.91 -2.96 -13.02
N ASP A 34 10.67 -4.27 -12.98
CA ASP A 34 9.33 -4.85 -13.17
C ASP A 34 8.34 -4.36 -12.11
N VAL A 35 8.76 -4.38 -10.83
CA VAL A 35 7.98 -3.85 -9.71
C VAL A 35 7.66 -2.37 -9.91
N THR A 36 8.64 -1.61 -10.39
CA THR A 36 8.46 -0.17 -10.65
C THR A 36 7.41 0.05 -11.73
N GLN A 37 7.49 -0.68 -12.84
CA GLN A 37 6.51 -0.57 -13.92
C GLN A 37 5.10 -0.96 -13.46
N GLU A 38 4.95 -2.07 -12.72
CA GLU A 38 3.65 -2.49 -12.19
C GLU A 38 3.09 -1.47 -11.19
N THR A 39 3.93 -0.89 -10.33
CA THR A 39 3.54 0.18 -9.41
C THR A 39 3.04 1.42 -10.15
N LEU A 40 3.73 1.83 -11.21
CA LEU A 40 3.33 2.97 -12.05
C LEU A 40 2.01 2.71 -12.78
N MET A 41 1.76 1.49 -13.25
CA MET A 41 0.48 1.10 -13.83
C MET A 41 -0.65 1.24 -12.80
N LYS A 42 -0.47 0.73 -11.59
CA LYS A 42 -1.44 0.89 -10.49
C LYS A 42 -1.63 2.37 -10.12
N MET A 43 -0.57 3.16 -10.08
CA MET A 43 -0.67 4.61 -9.84
C MET A 43 -1.55 5.28 -10.90
N PHE A 44 -1.40 4.94 -12.17
CA PHE A 44 -2.24 5.49 -13.24
C PHE A 44 -3.71 5.10 -13.10
N GLN A 45 -4.00 3.87 -12.69
CA GLN A 45 -5.37 3.40 -12.44
C GLN A 45 -6.05 4.17 -11.30
N HIS A 46 -5.28 4.53 -10.27
CA HIS A 46 -5.78 5.19 -9.05
C HIS A 46 -5.57 6.72 -9.04
N ILE A 47 -5.06 7.31 -10.13
CA ILE A 47 -4.57 8.69 -10.18
C ILE A 47 -5.62 9.73 -9.78
N ASP A 48 -6.89 9.48 -10.07
CA ASP A 48 -7.99 10.39 -9.78
C ASP A 48 -8.28 10.49 -8.26
N TYR A 49 -7.86 9.49 -7.49
CA TYR A 49 -8.04 9.38 -6.04
C TYR A 49 -6.76 9.67 -5.23
N LEU A 50 -5.61 9.68 -5.89
CA LEU A 50 -4.34 9.96 -5.21
C LEU A 50 -4.17 11.47 -4.99
N GLU A 51 -4.10 11.89 -3.73
CA GLU A 51 -3.79 13.25 -3.33
C GLU A 51 -2.29 13.44 -3.09
N ASP A 52 -1.79 14.67 -3.24
CA ASP A 52 -0.36 14.98 -3.15
C ASP A 52 0.25 14.61 -1.79
N ASN A 53 -0.53 14.71 -0.71
CA ASN A 53 -0.12 14.41 0.67
C ASN A 53 -0.01 12.89 0.97
N MET A 54 -0.62 12.02 0.16
CA MET A 54 -0.66 10.58 0.40
C MET A 54 0.03 9.74 -0.68
N VAL A 55 0.26 10.31 -1.89
CA VAL A 55 0.80 9.57 -3.03
C VAL A 55 2.14 8.89 -2.71
N LYS A 56 3.05 9.58 -2.04
CA LYS A 56 4.37 9.04 -1.65
C LYS A 56 4.22 7.78 -0.80
N GLN A 57 3.39 7.84 0.22
CA GLN A 57 3.16 6.76 1.16
C GLN A 57 2.48 5.57 0.50
N TRP A 58 1.47 5.84 -0.34
CA TRP A 58 0.79 4.82 -1.12
C TRP A 58 1.75 4.09 -2.07
N LEU A 59 2.65 4.81 -2.74
CA LEU A 59 3.64 4.21 -3.64
C LEU A 59 4.63 3.29 -2.92
N ILE A 60 5.13 3.70 -1.73
CA ILE A 60 6.02 2.87 -0.91
C ILE A 60 5.34 1.55 -0.53
N VAL A 61 4.09 1.63 -0.10
CA VAL A 61 3.32 0.45 0.31
C VAL A 61 3.06 -0.49 -0.86
N VAL A 62 2.57 0.05 -1.96
CA VAL A 62 2.19 -0.75 -3.13
C VAL A 62 3.42 -1.40 -3.76
N SER A 63 4.52 -0.65 -3.95
CA SER A 63 5.75 -1.21 -4.52
C SER A 63 6.38 -2.28 -3.62
N GLY A 64 6.39 -2.07 -2.29
CA GLY A 64 6.88 -3.08 -1.34
C GLY A 64 6.07 -4.38 -1.38
N ASN A 65 4.76 -4.31 -1.53
CA ASN A 65 3.92 -5.50 -1.63
C ASN A 65 4.05 -6.22 -2.97
N ILE A 66 4.13 -5.49 -4.07
CA ILE A 66 4.42 -6.08 -5.38
C ILE A 66 5.76 -6.82 -5.35
N ALA A 67 6.81 -6.19 -4.78
CA ALA A 67 8.11 -6.83 -4.63
C ALA A 67 8.05 -8.13 -3.80
N LYS A 68 7.30 -8.13 -2.69
CA LYS A 68 7.07 -9.35 -1.89
C LYS A 68 6.36 -10.45 -2.68
N ASP A 69 5.42 -10.09 -3.56
CA ASP A 69 4.74 -11.07 -4.43
C ASP A 69 5.69 -11.71 -5.44
N TYR A 70 6.58 -10.92 -6.03
CA TYR A 70 7.62 -11.45 -6.92
C TYR A 70 8.54 -12.44 -6.19
N LEU A 71 8.95 -12.13 -4.96
CA LEU A 71 9.76 -13.02 -4.13
C LEU A 71 9.03 -14.32 -3.82
N LYS A 72 7.75 -14.26 -3.45
CA LYS A 72 6.93 -15.46 -3.18
C LYS A 72 6.81 -16.35 -4.40
N LYS A 73 6.59 -15.78 -5.58
CA LYS A 73 6.48 -16.52 -6.86
C LYS A 73 7.82 -17.13 -7.30
N GLY A 74 8.93 -16.43 -7.09
CA GLY A 74 10.27 -16.85 -7.49
C GLY A 74 10.95 -17.85 -6.56
N GLY A 75 10.35 -18.24 -5.43
CA GLY A 75 10.93 -19.18 -4.45
C GLY A 75 12.21 -18.70 -3.77
N LYS A 76 12.62 -17.46 -3.97
CA LYS A 76 13.84 -16.84 -3.40
C LYS A 76 13.56 -15.93 -2.22
N TYR A 77 12.57 -16.27 -1.42
CA TYR A 77 12.33 -15.54 -0.18
C TYR A 77 13.47 -15.79 0.81
N LYS A 78 14.44 -14.91 0.85
CA LYS A 78 15.36 -14.81 2.00
C LYS A 78 14.57 -14.15 3.12
N ALA A 79 13.93 -14.98 3.93
CA ALA A 79 13.39 -14.55 5.21
C ALA A 79 14.55 -14.26 6.16
N GLU A 80 15.21 -13.12 6.02
CA GLU A 80 15.94 -12.54 7.14
C GLU A 80 14.90 -11.87 8.03
N SER A 81 14.69 -12.48 9.12
CA SER A 81 14.11 -12.26 10.44
C SER A 81 13.61 -10.86 10.87
N MET A 82 13.26 -9.95 9.98
CA MET A 82 12.64 -8.69 10.36
C MET A 82 11.16 -8.74 10.05
N ASP A 83 10.33 -8.37 11.02
CA ASP A 83 8.88 -8.25 10.83
C ASP A 83 8.62 -7.35 9.62
N PRO A 84 7.83 -7.78 8.63
CA PRO A 84 7.49 -6.95 7.47
C PRO A 84 6.92 -5.59 7.83
N VAL A 85 6.26 -5.47 8.98
CA VAL A 85 5.76 -4.20 9.54
C VAL A 85 6.93 -3.30 9.95
N ASP A 86 7.90 -3.85 10.70
CA ASP A 86 9.05 -3.09 11.18
C ASP A 86 9.93 -2.62 10.02
N LEU A 87 10.13 -3.48 9.00
CA LEU A 87 10.85 -3.12 7.79
C LEU A 87 10.17 -1.96 7.06
N GLN A 88 8.86 -2.02 6.89
CA GLN A 88 8.10 -0.97 6.22
C GLN A 88 8.12 0.34 7.02
N PHE A 89 8.03 0.26 8.35
CA PHE A 89 8.15 1.40 9.25
C PHE A 89 9.51 2.08 9.17
N GLN A 90 10.59 1.29 9.14
CA GLN A 90 11.96 1.82 8.99
C GLN A 90 12.19 2.43 7.61
N MET A 91 11.60 1.86 6.56
CA MET A 91 11.69 2.39 5.21
C MET A 91 10.96 3.72 5.07
N GLU A 92 9.74 3.82 5.62
CA GLU A 92 9.00 5.08 5.65
C GLU A 92 9.78 6.17 6.41
N ALA A 93 10.36 5.83 7.56
CA ALA A 93 11.19 6.75 8.34
C ALA A 93 12.42 7.27 7.57
N ARG A 94 12.98 6.47 6.65
CA ARG A 94 14.09 6.91 5.77
C ARG A 94 13.67 7.94 4.72
N TYR A 95 12.40 7.96 4.35
CA TYR A 95 11.86 8.86 3.33
C TYR A 95 11.09 10.05 3.92
N GLU A 96 10.91 10.08 5.24
CA GLU A 96 10.37 11.24 5.94
C GLU A 96 11.46 12.30 6.10
N SER A 97 11.08 13.57 5.89
CA SER A 97 11.96 14.68 6.30
C SER A 97 12.08 14.72 7.82
N ALA A 98 13.21 15.21 8.33
CA ALA A 98 13.42 15.36 9.79
C ALA A 98 12.34 16.24 10.45
N GLU A 99 11.75 17.18 9.70
CA GLU A 99 10.64 18.05 10.14
C GLU A 99 9.33 17.28 10.26
N GLU A 100 9.00 16.41 9.30
CA GLU A 100 7.79 15.58 9.35
C GLU A 100 7.82 14.55 10.50
N SER A 101 9.01 14.05 10.85
CA SER A 101 9.17 13.07 11.93
C SER A 101 9.07 13.66 13.34
N PHE A 102 9.41 14.94 13.51
CA PHE A 102 9.43 15.58 14.83
C PHE A 102 8.04 16.00 15.33
N GLU A 103 7.10 16.29 14.44
CA GLU A 103 5.76 16.77 14.81
C GLU A 103 4.76 15.65 15.17
N ARG A 104 5.12 14.38 15.00
CA ARG A 104 4.20 13.28 15.28
C ARG A 104 4.15 12.88 16.74
N SER A 105 2.97 13.04 17.34
CA SER A 105 2.72 12.54 18.69
C SER A 105 2.86 11.01 18.76
N GLU A 106 3.25 10.47 19.93
CA GLU A 106 3.32 9.02 20.18
C GLU A 106 1.99 8.29 19.84
N LYS A 107 0.87 8.96 20.02
CA LYS A 107 -0.46 8.44 19.65
C LYS A 107 -0.61 8.24 18.14
N GLN A 108 -0.06 9.15 17.33
CA GLN A 108 -0.08 9.02 15.85
C GLN A 108 0.84 7.90 15.37
N LYS A 109 1.99 7.72 16.03
CA LYS A 109 2.90 6.60 15.74
C LYS A 109 2.25 5.26 16.05
N ALA A 110 1.58 5.13 17.20
CA ALA A 110 0.87 3.92 17.58
C ALA A 110 -0.29 3.60 16.62
N ALA A 111 -1.08 4.59 16.25
CA ALA A 111 -2.17 4.44 15.29
C ALA A 111 -1.67 3.97 13.91
N ARG A 112 -0.55 4.54 13.47
CA ARG A 112 0.09 4.16 12.21
C ARG A 112 0.63 2.73 12.24
N HIS A 113 1.29 2.34 13.34
CA HIS A 113 1.76 0.97 13.53
C HIS A 113 0.60 -0.04 13.47
N LEU A 114 -0.51 0.26 14.13
CA LEU A 114 -1.70 -0.58 14.11
C LEU A 114 -2.29 -0.69 12.70
N LEU A 115 -2.34 0.41 11.94
CA LEU A 115 -2.80 0.41 10.55
C LEU A 115 -1.94 -0.51 9.68
N TRP A 116 -0.61 -0.42 9.80
CA TRP A 116 0.32 -1.26 9.04
C TRP A 116 0.22 -2.73 9.42
N THR A 117 0.08 -3.02 10.70
CA THR A 117 -0.16 -4.39 11.19
C THR A 117 -1.45 -4.95 10.59
N ALA A 118 -2.53 -4.17 10.59
CA ALA A 118 -3.80 -4.57 10.00
C ALA A 118 -3.67 -4.85 8.49
N LEU A 119 -3.01 -3.96 7.75
CA LEU A 119 -2.80 -4.11 6.31
C LEU A 119 -1.95 -5.35 5.98
N ASN A 120 -0.89 -5.61 6.72
CA ASN A 120 -0.08 -6.81 6.54
C ASN A 120 -0.87 -8.10 6.83
N LEU A 121 -1.63 -8.14 7.92
CA LEU A 121 -2.49 -9.28 8.22
C LEU A 121 -3.51 -9.57 7.11
N LEU A 122 -4.06 -8.52 6.50
CA LEU A 122 -4.95 -8.67 5.35
C LEU A 122 -4.21 -9.21 4.13
N TYR A 123 -3.04 -8.64 3.84
CA TYR A 123 -2.24 -9.04 2.68
C TYR A 123 -1.81 -10.51 2.76
N GLU A 124 -1.34 -10.96 3.92
CA GLU A 124 -0.98 -12.36 4.14
C GLU A 124 -2.17 -13.30 4.06
N LYS A 125 -3.33 -12.86 4.56
CA LYS A 125 -4.55 -13.67 4.53
C LYS A 125 -5.16 -13.75 3.14
N ASN A 126 -5.28 -12.63 2.47
CA ASN A 126 -5.85 -12.52 1.13
C ASN A 126 -5.46 -11.16 0.50
N PRO A 127 -4.58 -11.13 -0.51
CA PRO A 127 -4.16 -9.89 -1.17
C PRO A 127 -5.32 -9.04 -1.70
N ASN A 128 -6.43 -9.65 -2.18
CA ASN A 128 -7.59 -8.89 -2.63
C ASN A 128 -8.25 -8.11 -1.50
N TRP A 129 -8.31 -8.66 -0.28
CA TRP A 129 -8.84 -7.93 0.87
C TRP A 129 -7.99 -6.71 1.17
N TYR A 130 -6.66 -6.88 1.11
CA TYR A 130 -5.73 -5.78 1.31
C TYR A 130 -5.96 -4.64 0.32
N TYR A 131 -5.97 -4.93 -0.99
CA TYR A 131 -6.16 -3.88 -2.01
C TYR A 131 -7.53 -3.21 -1.90
N ILE A 132 -8.59 -3.97 -1.71
CA ILE A 132 -9.95 -3.43 -1.52
C ILE A 132 -10.03 -2.51 -0.28
N MET A 133 -9.40 -2.90 0.82
CA MET A 133 -9.40 -2.09 2.04
C MET A 133 -8.52 -0.85 1.88
N LEU A 134 -7.36 -0.97 1.24
CA LEU A 134 -6.49 0.16 0.92
C LEU A 134 -7.23 1.19 0.04
N ASP A 135 -7.82 0.74 -1.05
CA ASP A 135 -8.56 1.61 -1.97
C ASP A 135 -9.77 2.28 -1.29
N SER A 136 -10.49 1.52 -0.47
CA SER A 136 -11.68 2.04 0.20
C SER A 136 -11.37 3.02 1.33
N TYR A 137 -10.36 2.74 2.16
CA TYR A 137 -10.11 3.51 3.38
C TYR A 137 -8.98 4.53 3.25
N ALA A 138 -7.93 4.22 2.50
CA ALA A 138 -6.85 5.17 2.29
C ALA A 138 -7.16 6.14 1.13
N LEU A 139 -7.78 5.66 0.05
CA LEU A 139 -8.10 6.49 -1.11
C LEU A 139 -9.56 6.99 -1.13
N GLY A 140 -10.41 6.53 -0.22
CA GLY A 140 -11.83 6.91 -0.18
C GLY A 140 -12.64 6.47 -1.41
N MET A 141 -12.17 5.46 -2.13
CA MET A 141 -12.83 5.00 -3.35
C MET A 141 -14.16 4.32 -3.04
N PRO A 142 -15.24 4.65 -3.76
CA PRO A 142 -16.51 3.94 -3.63
C PRO A 142 -16.41 2.53 -4.22
N SER A 143 -17.20 1.59 -3.68
CA SER A 143 -17.17 0.18 -4.10
C SER A 143 -17.35 -0.02 -5.62
N ARG A 144 -18.08 0.88 -6.28
CA ARG A 144 -18.27 0.85 -7.74
C ARG A 144 -16.97 1.11 -8.50
N GLU A 145 -16.16 2.07 -8.05
CA GLU A 145 -14.89 2.41 -8.71
C GLU A 145 -13.82 1.34 -8.42
N ILE A 146 -13.79 0.83 -7.18
CA ILE A 146 -12.93 -0.32 -6.85
C ILE A 146 -13.27 -1.52 -7.75
N ALA A 147 -14.56 -1.79 -7.95
CA ALA A 147 -15.03 -2.87 -8.82
C ALA A 147 -14.57 -2.66 -10.28
N ASN A 148 -14.63 -1.43 -10.80
CA ASN A 148 -14.14 -1.11 -12.14
C ASN A 148 -12.63 -1.35 -12.28
N VAL A 149 -11.83 -0.92 -11.29
CA VAL A 149 -10.36 -1.10 -11.31
C VAL A 149 -9.97 -2.58 -11.22
N GLN A 150 -10.72 -3.37 -10.46
CA GLN A 150 -10.43 -4.80 -10.21
C GLN A 150 -11.19 -5.76 -11.14
N ASP A 151 -11.90 -5.26 -12.16
CA ASP A 151 -12.73 -6.03 -13.08
C ASP A 151 -13.68 -7.01 -12.36
N THR A 152 -14.46 -6.46 -11.42
CA THR A 152 -15.40 -7.23 -10.59
C THR A 152 -16.73 -6.49 -10.39
N THR A 153 -17.54 -6.89 -9.42
CA THR A 153 -18.82 -6.25 -9.12
C THR A 153 -18.79 -5.49 -7.80
N PRO A 154 -19.57 -4.39 -7.65
CA PRO A 154 -19.66 -3.67 -6.38
C PRO A 154 -20.09 -4.56 -5.20
N GLY A 155 -21.02 -5.49 -5.44
CA GLY A 155 -21.44 -6.45 -4.42
C GLY A 155 -20.33 -7.39 -3.97
N TYR A 156 -19.44 -7.80 -4.87
CA TYR A 156 -18.26 -8.57 -4.51
C TYR A 156 -17.33 -7.74 -3.60
N VAL A 157 -17.06 -6.48 -3.96
CA VAL A 157 -16.25 -5.56 -3.16
C VAL A 157 -16.81 -5.41 -1.74
N ASP A 158 -18.13 -5.20 -1.61
CA ASP A 158 -18.78 -5.04 -0.30
C ASP A 158 -18.67 -6.30 0.56
N VAL A 159 -18.83 -7.48 -0.04
CA VAL A 159 -18.63 -8.76 0.65
C VAL A 159 -17.18 -8.93 1.11
N MET A 160 -16.20 -8.58 0.27
CA MET A 160 -14.78 -8.66 0.64
C MET A 160 -14.44 -7.68 1.77
N LYS A 161 -14.95 -6.46 1.73
CA LYS A 161 -14.83 -5.48 2.84
C LYS A 161 -15.38 -6.03 4.15
N ALA A 162 -16.57 -6.63 4.11
CA ALA A 162 -17.18 -7.22 5.30
C ALA A 162 -16.34 -8.38 5.87
N ARG A 163 -15.83 -9.27 5.02
CA ARG A 163 -14.95 -10.38 5.42
C ARG A 163 -13.63 -9.90 6.01
N ALA A 164 -13.00 -8.90 5.36
CA ALA A 164 -11.76 -8.29 5.82
C ALA A 164 -11.92 -7.68 7.22
N ARG A 165 -12.99 -6.90 7.45
CA ARG A 165 -13.31 -6.33 8.77
C ARG A 165 -13.53 -7.39 9.83
N ALA A 166 -14.30 -8.44 9.52
CA ALA A 166 -14.56 -9.54 10.44
C ALA A 166 -13.25 -10.26 10.84
N TYR A 167 -12.34 -10.46 9.90
CA TYR A 167 -11.04 -11.05 10.14
C TYR A 167 -10.17 -10.16 11.04
N LEU A 168 -10.07 -8.86 10.74
CA LEU A 168 -9.30 -7.91 11.57
C LEU A 168 -9.84 -7.81 12.97
N LYS A 169 -11.16 -7.72 13.13
CA LYS A 169 -11.82 -7.73 14.44
C LYS A 169 -11.46 -8.96 15.27
N LYS A 170 -11.39 -10.14 14.62
CA LYS A 170 -10.99 -11.39 15.29
C LYS A 170 -9.51 -11.40 15.69
N LYS A 171 -8.62 -10.78 14.89
CA LYS A 171 -7.17 -10.81 15.11
C LYS A 171 -6.67 -9.72 16.05
N LEU A 172 -7.19 -8.51 15.93
CA LEU A 172 -6.71 -7.31 16.60
C LEU A 172 -7.65 -6.85 17.75
N GLY A 173 -8.78 -7.52 17.94
CA GLY A 173 -9.70 -7.22 19.03
C GLY A 173 -10.38 -5.86 18.88
N LYS A 174 -10.60 -5.18 20.04
CA LYS A 174 -11.30 -3.89 20.08
C LYS A 174 -10.46 -2.72 19.52
N ASP A 175 -9.15 -2.87 19.46
CA ASP A 175 -8.23 -1.81 19.03
C ASP A 175 -8.41 -1.39 17.57
N CYS A 176 -9.13 -2.22 16.80
CA CYS A 176 -9.45 -1.94 15.39
C CYS A 176 -10.83 -1.34 15.13
N GLN A 177 -11.67 -1.16 16.16
CA GLN A 177 -13.05 -0.70 15.94
C GLN A 177 -13.14 0.76 15.47
N ASP A 178 -12.11 1.56 15.75
CA ASP A 178 -12.06 2.98 15.40
C ASP A 178 -11.44 3.25 14.03
N PHE A 179 -10.92 2.22 13.34
CA PHE A 179 -10.19 2.38 12.07
C PHE A 179 -10.94 1.87 10.83
N PHE A 180 -11.96 0.99 11.00
CA PHE A 180 -12.62 0.35 9.84
C PHE A 180 -14.14 0.31 9.95
#